data_04c818217f225bf27b263782358a2832
#
_entry.id   04c818217f225bf27b263782358a2832
#
_cell.length_a   1.000
_cell.length_b   1.000
_cell.length_c   1.000
_cell.angle_alpha   90.00
_cell.angle_beta   90.00
_cell.angle_gamma   90.00
#
_symmetry.space_group_name_H-M   'P 1'
#
loop_
_entity.id
_entity.type
_entity.pdbx_description
1 polymer ?
#
loop_
_entity_poly.entity_id
_entity_poly.type
_entity_poly.pdbx_seq_one_letter_code
_entity_poly.pdbx_strand_id
1 'polypeptide(L)'
;YENDIKNLLATIAVISIFKDINKLDSDMFYKHQIPSGRGDVSQIKLFKKNFYLIDQSYNSNPLSMYSALKNFDMIKTKTSKKHLILGDMLELGKHSKKLHLEVVKDINKTSIVNVNVIGKYMSGSFRSLHNNKKGSILKNNSEIINLIKNNINNNDYLMIKGSNSTGLNKLTSDIKKGKINAL
;
A
#
# COMPACT_ATOMS: atom_id res chain seq x y z
N TYR A 1 2.21 4.09 -11.41
CA TYR A 1 2.70 4.32 -12.81
C TYR A 1 2.80 5.81 -13.17
N GLU A 2 1.75 6.65 -12.98
CA GLU A 2 1.80 8.08 -13.38
C GLU A 2 2.87 8.86 -12.60
N ASN A 3 2.97 8.65 -11.28
CA ASN A 3 4.00 9.31 -10.46
C ASN A 3 5.41 8.80 -10.78
N ASP A 4 5.56 7.55 -11.16
CA ASP A 4 6.86 6.98 -11.53
C ASP A 4 7.36 7.59 -12.84
N ILE A 5 6.47 7.80 -13.82
CA ILE A 5 6.77 8.49 -15.08
C ILE A 5 7.18 9.94 -14.80
N LYS A 6 6.44 10.67 -13.93
CA LYS A 6 6.79 12.04 -13.56
C LYS A 6 8.16 12.14 -12.88
N ASN A 7 8.46 11.21 -11.98
CA ASN A 7 9.77 11.14 -11.32
C ASN A 7 10.88 10.83 -12.33
N LEU A 8 10.65 9.94 -13.26
CA LEU A 8 11.59 9.61 -14.33
C LEU A 8 11.85 10.82 -15.22
N LEU A 9 10.80 11.51 -15.67
CA LEU A 9 10.92 12.73 -16.47
C LEU A 9 11.67 13.84 -15.73
N ALA A 10 11.40 14.03 -14.44
CA ALA A 10 12.13 14.98 -13.60
C ALA A 10 13.62 14.61 -13.50
N THR A 11 13.92 13.32 -13.33
CA THR A 11 15.31 12.81 -13.29
C THR A 11 16.02 13.07 -14.62
N ILE A 12 15.37 12.78 -15.74
CA ILE A 12 15.93 13.04 -17.09
C ILE A 12 16.16 14.56 -17.28
N ALA A 13 15.21 15.40 -16.86
CA ALA A 13 15.36 16.85 -16.94
C ALA A 13 16.55 17.37 -16.13
N VAL A 14 16.81 16.83 -14.95
CA VAL A 14 18.00 17.19 -14.15
C VAL A 14 19.27 16.70 -14.83
N ILE A 15 19.29 15.47 -15.34
CA ILE A 15 20.46 14.91 -16.03
C ILE A 15 20.79 15.77 -17.27
N SER A 16 19.78 16.25 -18.00
CA SER A 16 19.96 17.05 -19.21
C SER A 16 20.69 18.38 -19.00
N ILE A 17 20.73 18.87 -17.75
CA ILE A 17 21.51 20.06 -17.39
C ILE A 17 23.01 19.79 -17.42
N PHE A 18 23.41 18.55 -17.14
CA PHE A 18 24.83 18.16 -16.95
C PHE A 18 25.35 17.27 -18.06
N LYS A 19 24.48 16.62 -18.83
CA LYS A 19 24.85 15.65 -19.88
C LYS A 19 23.93 15.78 -21.09
N ASP A 20 24.48 15.52 -22.26
CA ASP A 20 23.71 15.39 -23.49
C ASP A 20 22.80 14.14 -23.41
N ILE A 21 21.49 14.34 -23.49
CA ILE A 21 20.49 13.27 -23.42
C ILE A 21 20.70 12.23 -24.51
N ASN A 22 21.15 12.64 -25.70
CA ASN A 22 21.37 11.73 -26.83
C ASN A 22 22.54 10.77 -26.60
N LYS A 23 23.37 11.04 -25.59
CA LYS A 23 24.50 10.19 -25.19
C LYS A 23 24.17 9.31 -23.98
N LEU A 24 22.94 9.34 -23.48
CA LEU A 24 22.51 8.44 -22.41
C LEU A 24 22.28 7.04 -22.98
N ASP A 25 22.70 6.04 -22.22
CA ASP A 25 22.41 4.65 -22.54
C ASP A 25 20.89 4.43 -22.47
N SER A 26 20.31 3.87 -23.53
CA SER A 26 18.89 3.53 -23.59
C SER A 26 18.47 2.58 -22.46
N ASP A 27 19.40 1.78 -21.96
CA ASP A 27 19.19 0.79 -20.91
C ASP A 27 19.41 1.33 -19.48
N MET A 28 19.74 2.62 -19.35
CA MET A 28 20.03 3.27 -18.06
C MET A 28 18.97 3.00 -17.00
N PHE A 29 17.70 2.95 -17.38
CA PHE A 29 16.58 2.74 -16.48
C PHE A 29 16.04 1.31 -16.47
N TYR A 30 16.60 0.41 -17.27
CA TYR A 30 16.12 -0.97 -17.38
C TYR A 30 16.20 -1.75 -16.05
N LYS A 31 17.22 -1.46 -15.24
CA LYS A 31 17.42 -2.07 -13.93
C LYS A 31 16.78 -1.28 -12.79
N HIS A 32 15.99 -0.23 -13.11
CA HIS A 32 15.34 0.55 -12.07
C HIS A 32 14.29 -0.30 -11.36
N GLN A 33 14.47 -0.48 -10.06
CA GLN A 33 13.51 -1.17 -9.20
C GLN A 33 12.80 -0.16 -8.32
N ILE A 34 11.50 -0.36 -8.13
CA ILE A 34 10.74 0.43 -7.17
C ILE A 34 11.29 0.13 -5.77
N PRO A 35 11.73 1.15 -5.00
CA PRO A 35 12.21 0.92 -3.65
C PRO A 35 11.13 0.26 -2.78
N SER A 36 11.57 -0.65 -1.90
CA SER A 36 10.68 -1.40 -1.01
C SER A 36 9.75 -0.46 -0.21
N GLY A 37 8.48 -0.82 -0.12
CA GLY A 37 7.46 -0.04 0.58
C GLY A 37 6.86 1.12 -0.22
N ARG A 38 7.21 1.27 -1.50
CA ARG A 38 6.72 2.35 -2.38
C ARG A 38 5.84 1.86 -3.53
N GLY A 39 5.20 0.71 -3.35
CA GLY A 39 4.29 0.11 -4.32
C GLY A 39 4.86 -1.11 -5.03
N ASP A 40 5.96 -1.63 -4.55
CA ASP A 40 6.51 -2.90 -5.02
C ASP A 40 5.52 -4.03 -4.78
N VAL A 41 5.38 -4.88 -5.79
CA VAL A 41 4.49 -6.04 -5.77
C VAL A 41 5.32 -7.30 -5.63
N SER A 42 5.01 -8.09 -4.62
CA SER A 42 5.67 -9.36 -4.35
C SER A 42 4.67 -10.50 -4.29
N GLN A 43 5.00 -11.63 -4.91
CA GLN A 43 4.25 -12.86 -4.71
C GLN A 43 4.73 -13.51 -3.41
N ILE A 44 3.81 -13.68 -2.47
CA ILE A 44 4.09 -14.19 -1.12
C ILE A 44 3.53 -15.60 -1.01
N LYS A 45 4.37 -16.51 -0.49
CA LYS A 45 3.94 -17.84 -0.05
C LYS A 45 3.93 -17.87 1.47
N LEU A 46 2.74 -17.87 2.07
CA LEU A 46 2.57 -17.87 3.53
C LEU A 46 1.32 -18.66 3.91
N PHE A 47 1.36 -19.45 5.00
CA PHE A 47 0.26 -20.30 5.46
C PHE A 47 -0.31 -21.25 4.38
N LYS A 48 0.58 -21.83 3.54
CA LYS A 48 0.23 -22.70 2.40
C LYS A 48 -0.63 -21.99 1.32
N LYS A 49 -0.59 -20.66 1.27
CA LYS A 49 -1.30 -19.82 0.30
C LYS A 49 -0.30 -18.99 -0.49
N ASN A 50 -0.65 -18.71 -1.76
CA ASN A 50 0.11 -17.81 -2.64
C ASN A 50 -0.76 -16.59 -2.94
N PHE A 51 -0.32 -15.40 -2.59
CA PHE A 51 -1.04 -14.15 -2.82
C PHE A 51 -0.10 -13.02 -3.21
N TYR A 52 -0.62 -11.91 -3.67
CA TYR A 52 0.15 -10.73 -4.06
C TYR A 52 0.12 -9.69 -2.95
N LEU A 53 1.30 -9.32 -2.44
CA LEU A 53 1.47 -8.21 -1.49
C LEU A 53 1.91 -6.97 -2.25
N ILE A 54 1.14 -5.90 -2.13
CA ILE A 54 1.47 -4.56 -2.60
C ILE A 54 1.91 -3.75 -1.40
N ASP A 55 3.21 -3.52 -1.31
CA ASP A 55 3.81 -2.84 -0.17
C ASP A 55 3.88 -1.32 -0.40
N GLN A 56 3.05 -0.58 0.32
CA GLN A 56 2.98 0.88 0.33
C GLN A 56 3.31 1.45 1.74
N SER A 57 4.04 0.68 2.55
CA SER A 57 4.20 0.94 3.99
C SER A 57 5.38 1.84 4.35
N TYR A 58 6.16 2.32 3.37
CA TYR A 58 7.31 3.18 3.64
C TYR A 58 6.91 4.56 4.17
N ASN A 59 5.90 5.19 3.58
CA ASN A 59 5.36 6.47 4.03
C ASN A 59 3.92 6.66 3.57
N SER A 60 3.20 7.55 4.26
CA SER A 60 1.81 7.82 3.92
C SER A 60 1.47 9.29 4.15
N ASN A 61 0.96 9.94 3.10
CA ASN A 61 0.35 11.26 3.12
C ASN A 61 -0.93 11.23 2.27
N PRO A 62 -1.79 12.26 2.32
CA PRO A 62 -3.07 12.25 1.62
C PRO A 62 -2.96 11.98 0.11
N LEU A 63 -1.97 12.60 -0.57
CA LEU A 63 -1.80 12.43 -2.02
C LEU A 63 -1.34 11.01 -2.37
N SER A 64 -0.35 10.48 -1.63
CA SER A 64 0.13 9.12 -1.85
C SER A 64 -0.92 8.06 -1.49
N MET A 65 -1.78 8.34 -0.51
CA MET A 65 -2.90 7.49 -0.13
C MET A 65 -3.93 7.44 -1.26
N TYR A 66 -4.36 8.59 -1.76
CA TYR A 66 -5.28 8.68 -2.89
C TYR A 66 -4.76 7.94 -4.12
N SER A 67 -3.50 8.19 -4.50
CA SER A 67 -2.87 7.53 -5.66
C SER A 67 -2.79 6.01 -5.49
N ALA A 68 -2.42 5.53 -4.29
CA ALA A 68 -2.35 4.10 -4.00
C ALA A 68 -3.73 3.43 -4.07
N LEU A 69 -4.76 4.05 -3.49
CA LEU A 69 -6.13 3.56 -3.55
C LEU A 69 -6.65 3.48 -4.98
N LYS A 70 -6.43 4.53 -5.78
CA LYS A 70 -6.81 4.56 -7.20
C LYS A 70 -6.13 3.45 -7.99
N ASN A 71 -4.81 3.30 -7.85
CA ASN A 71 -4.06 2.25 -8.55
C ASN A 71 -4.51 0.85 -8.10
N PHE A 72 -4.79 0.66 -6.82
CA PHE A 72 -5.27 -0.61 -6.29
C PHE A 72 -6.68 -0.94 -6.80
N ASP A 73 -7.55 0.06 -6.89
CA ASP A 73 -8.90 -0.10 -7.43
C ASP A 73 -8.88 -0.52 -8.91
N MET A 74 -7.93 0.01 -9.70
CA MET A 74 -7.77 -0.29 -11.12
C MET A 74 -7.29 -1.71 -11.42
N ILE A 75 -6.77 -2.46 -10.44
CA ILE A 75 -6.36 -3.85 -10.65
C ILE A 75 -7.60 -4.67 -11.01
N LYS A 76 -7.63 -5.16 -12.24
CA LYS A 76 -8.71 -6.02 -12.71
C LYS A 76 -8.50 -7.45 -12.20
N THR A 77 -9.46 -7.98 -11.46
CA THR A 77 -9.48 -9.35 -10.98
C THR A 77 -10.76 -10.04 -11.46
N LYS A 78 -10.67 -11.30 -11.85
CA LYS A 78 -11.87 -12.10 -12.22
C LYS A 78 -12.51 -12.74 -10.98
N THR A 79 -11.70 -13.39 -10.16
CA THR A 79 -12.15 -14.15 -8.98
C THR A 79 -11.43 -13.77 -7.69
N SER A 80 -10.24 -13.17 -7.81
CA SER A 80 -9.41 -12.78 -6.68
C SER A 80 -9.97 -11.59 -5.92
N LYS A 81 -9.87 -11.61 -4.61
CA LYS A 81 -10.32 -10.51 -3.75
C LYS A 81 -9.22 -9.49 -3.53
N LYS A 82 -9.61 -8.25 -3.27
CA LYS A 82 -8.74 -7.16 -2.91
C LYS A 82 -8.92 -6.87 -1.42
N HIS A 83 -7.87 -7.05 -0.65
CA HIS A 83 -7.83 -6.76 0.78
C HIS A 83 -6.96 -5.53 1.04
N LEU A 84 -7.41 -4.66 1.92
CA LEU A 84 -6.73 -3.42 2.24
C LEU A 84 -6.46 -3.36 3.74
N ILE A 85 -5.21 -3.03 4.11
CA ILE A 85 -4.82 -2.69 5.48
C ILE A 85 -4.25 -1.29 5.47
N LEU A 86 -4.90 -0.38 6.18
CA LEU A 86 -4.51 1.03 6.27
C LEU A 86 -4.08 1.38 7.68
N GLY A 87 -2.85 1.85 7.80
CA GLY A 87 -2.34 2.53 9.00
C GLY A 87 -2.52 4.05 8.94
N ASP A 88 -2.27 4.70 10.06
CA ASP A 88 -2.35 6.16 10.15
C ASP A 88 -1.37 6.86 9.19
N MET A 89 -1.80 7.99 8.69
CA MET A 89 -0.93 9.01 8.11
C MET A 89 -0.46 9.92 9.25
N LEU A 90 0.84 9.94 9.50
CA LEU A 90 1.43 10.75 10.58
C LEU A 90 1.87 12.13 10.07
N GLU A 91 2.28 13.00 10.99
CA GLU A 91 2.77 14.35 10.69
C GLU A 91 1.75 15.32 10.04
N LEU A 92 0.46 15.02 10.18
CA LEU A 92 -0.62 15.86 9.64
C LEU A 92 -1.13 16.92 10.64
N GLY A 93 -0.57 16.96 11.84
CA GLY A 93 -0.91 17.92 12.90
C GLY A 93 -2.42 17.94 13.18
N LYS A 94 -2.99 19.15 13.32
CA LYS A 94 -4.41 19.37 13.61
C LYS A 94 -5.37 18.85 12.52
N HIS A 95 -4.88 18.59 11.33
CA HIS A 95 -5.68 18.12 10.19
C HIS A 95 -5.84 16.60 10.14
N SER A 96 -5.14 15.84 11.00
CA SER A 96 -5.12 14.37 10.97
C SER A 96 -6.51 13.76 10.90
N LYS A 97 -7.43 14.13 11.79
CA LYS A 97 -8.78 13.56 11.82
C LYS A 97 -9.56 13.81 10.53
N LYS A 98 -9.50 15.03 10.00
CA LYS A 98 -10.19 15.41 8.77
C LYS A 98 -9.65 14.64 7.57
N LEU A 99 -8.32 14.58 7.41
CA LEU A 99 -7.69 13.94 6.26
C LEU A 99 -7.88 12.42 6.24
N HIS A 100 -7.91 11.76 7.41
CA HIS A 100 -8.25 10.33 7.49
C HIS A 100 -9.72 10.06 7.13
N LEU A 101 -10.63 10.97 7.49
CA LEU A 101 -12.02 10.86 7.08
C LEU A 101 -12.19 11.04 5.57
N GLU A 102 -11.41 11.91 4.94
CA GLU A 102 -11.39 12.08 3.48
C GLU A 102 -10.93 10.80 2.77
N VAL A 103 -9.90 10.12 3.28
CA VAL A 103 -9.48 8.80 2.78
C VAL A 103 -10.65 7.80 2.79
N VAL A 104 -11.41 7.74 3.87
CA VAL A 104 -12.57 6.85 3.97
C VAL A 104 -13.65 7.20 2.95
N LYS A 105 -13.90 8.49 2.71
CA LYS A 105 -14.84 8.95 1.67
C LYS A 105 -14.38 8.51 0.27
N ASP A 106 -13.08 8.55 0.01
CA ASP A 106 -12.55 8.11 -1.28
C ASP A 106 -12.64 6.58 -1.43
N ILE A 107 -12.36 5.82 -0.38
CA ILE A 107 -12.56 4.36 -0.39
C ILE A 107 -14.02 4.00 -0.68
N ASN A 108 -14.98 4.74 -0.14
CA ASN A 108 -16.39 4.51 -0.38
C ASN A 108 -16.78 4.62 -1.87
N LYS A 109 -16.02 5.36 -2.69
CA LYS A 109 -16.23 5.52 -4.14
C LYS A 109 -15.55 4.42 -4.97
N THR A 110 -14.69 3.59 -4.38
CA THR A 110 -13.96 2.52 -5.09
C THR A 110 -14.75 1.20 -5.12
N SER A 111 -14.26 0.22 -5.87
CA SER A 111 -14.74 -1.17 -5.82
C SER A 111 -14.09 -1.99 -4.70
N ILE A 112 -13.15 -1.42 -3.94
CA ILE A 112 -12.41 -2.11 -2.90
C ILE A 112 -13.35 -2.52 -1.76
N VAL A 113 -13.24 -3.75 -1.33
CA VAL A 113 -13.92 -4.34 -0.17
C VAL A 113 -12.90 -4.87 0.83
N ASN A 114 -13.33 -5.37 2.01
CA ASN A 114 -12.42 -5.91 3.04
C ASN A 114 -11.35 -4.91 3.49
N VAL A 115 -11.79 -3.70 3.84
CA VAL A 115 -10.92 -2.63 4.33
C VAL A 115 -10.70 -2.81 5.82
N ASN A 116 -9.46 -3.09 6.18
CA ASN A 116 -9.03 -3.22 7.56
C ASN A 116 -8.16 -2.02 7.94
N VAL A 117 -8.23 -1.61 9.19
CA VAL A 117 -7.52 -0.40 9.65
C VAL A 117 -6.77 -0.66 10.93
N ILE A 118 -5.65 0.06 11.12
CA ILE A 118 -4.86 0.07 12.34
C ILE A 118 -4.42 1.50 12.65
N GLY A 119 -4.37 1.85 13.93
CA GLY A 119 -4.00 3.19 14.37
C GLY A 119 -5.19 4.02 14.83
N LYS A 120 -4.88 5.10 15.53
CA LYS A 120 -5.88 5.96 16.21
C LYS A 120 -6.83 6.65 15.23
N TYR A 121 -6.28 7.28 14.19
CA TYR A 121 -7.04 8.13 13.28
C TYR A 121 -7.81 7.30 12.23
N MET A 122 -7.18 6.27 11.67
CA MET A 122 -7.86 5.35 10.76
C MET A 122 -8.99 4.60 11.46
N SER A 123 -8.76 4.09 12.69
CA SER A 123 -9.81 3.45 13.49
C SER A 123 -10.96 4.41 13.83
N GLY A 124 -10.65 5.67 14.12
CA GLY A 124 -11.68 6.70 14.35
C GLY A 124 -12.53 7.00 13.12
N SER A 125 -11.96 6.88 11.93
CA SER A 125 -12.65 7.12 10.65
C SER A 125 -13.37 5.87 10.12
N PHE A 126 -13.09 4.68 10.63
CA PHE A 126 -13.61 3.39 10.16
C PHE A 126 -15.14 3.32 10.16
N ARG A 127 -15.79 3.98 11.14
CA ARG A 127 -17.27 4.00 11.25
C ARG A 127 -17.94 4.60 10.00
N SER A 128 -17.25 5.50 9.30
CA SER A 128 -17.73 6.18 8.09
C SER A 128 -17.55 5.38 6.81
N LEU A 129 -16.94 4.19 6.87
CA LEU A 129 -16.95 3.24 5.75
C LEU A 129 -18.36 2.67 5.54
N HIS A 130 -18.75 2.46 4.30
CA HIS A 130 -19.94 1.71 3.95
C HIS A 130 -19.83 0.27 4.50
N ASN A 131 -20.96 -0.30 4.97
CA ASN A 131 -20.95 -1.59 5.65
C ASN A 131 -20.39 -2.73 4.78
N ASN A 132 -20.66 -2.71 3.48
CA ASN A 132 -20.16 -3.70 2.52
C ASN A 132 -18.65 -3.63 2.25
N LYS A 133 -17.97 -2.60 2.78
CA LYS A 133 -16.52 -2.39 2.64
C LYS A 133 -15.75 -2.72 3.91
N LYS A 134 -16.45 -2.78 5.04
CA LYS A 134 -15.84 -2.96 6.35
C LYS A 134 -15.22 -4.35 6.51
N GLY A 135 -13.95 -4.38 6.83
CA GLY A 135 -13.27 -5.49 7.45
C GLY A 135 -13.21 -5.30 8.97
N SER A 136 -12.02 -5.18 9.53
CA SER A 136 -11.78 -5.11 10.97
C SER A 136 -10.92 -3.90 11.37
N ILE A 137 -11.09 -3.47 12.62
CA ILE A 137 -10.13 -2.59 13.30
C ILE A 137 -9.10 -3.52 13.97
N LEU A 138 -7.84 -3.38 13.56
CA LEU A 138 -6.72 -4.19 14.03
C LEU A 138 -5.95 -3.42 15.11
N LYS A 139 -5.46 -4.12 16.12
CA LYS A 139 -4.77 -3.52 17.27
C LYS A 139 -3.25 -3.63 17.16
N ASN A 140 -2.76 -4.69 16.51
CA ASN A 140 -1.33 -5.00 16.44
C ASN A 140 -1.00 -5.91 15.23
N ASN A 141 0.29 -6.15 15.03
CA ASN A 141 0.79 -6.98 13.93
C ASN A 141 0.32 -8.44 14.02
N SER A 142 0.11 -9.00 15.21
CA SER A 142 -0.40 -10.36 15.36
C SER A 142 -1.81 -10.50 14.80
N GLU A 143 -2.67 -9.51 14.99
CA GLU A 143 -4.00 -9.50 14.39
C GLU A 143 -3.95 -9.37 12.85
N ILE A 144 -2.97 -8.61 12.30
CA ILE A 144 -2.73 -8.57 10.86
C ILE A 144 -2.33 -9.96 10.33
N ILE A 145 -1.41 -10.64 11.01
CA ILE A 145 -0.98 -11.99 10.62
C ILE A 145 -2.15 -12.97 10.68
N ASN A 146 -2.96 -12.93 11.73
CA ASN A 146 -4.17 -13.75 11.85
C ASN A 146 -5.18 -13.46 10.73
N LEU A 147 -5.35 -12.20 10.35
CA LEU A 147 -6.18 -11.81 9.20
C LEU A 147 -5.64 -12.43 7.91
N ILE A 148 -4.33 -12.34 7.67
CA ILE A 148 -3.70 -12.96 6.50
C ILE A 148 -3.95 -14.47 6.50
N LYS A 149 -3.75 -15.14 7.65
CA LYS A 149 -3.95 -16.58 7.80
C LYS A 149 -5.39 -16.99 7.50
N ASN A 150 -6.37 -16.25 7.95
CA ASN A 150 -7.77 -16.67 7.91
C ASN A 150 -8.54 -16.15 6.69
N ASN A 151 -8.24 -14.96 6.20
CA ASN A 151 -9.07 -14.24 5.23
C ASN A 151 -8.47 -14.12 3.84
N ILE A 152 -7.12 -14.16 3.70
CA ILE A 152 -6.46 -14.10 2.39
C ILE A 152 -6.44 -15.49 1.77
N ASN A 153 -6.74 -15.59 0.48
CA ASN A 153 -6.74 -16.83 -0.29
C ASN A 153 -5.70 -16.79 -1.42
N ASN A 154 -5.57 -17.91 -2.13
CA ASN A 154 -4.69 -17.98 -3.30
C ASN A 154 -5.10 -16.93 -4.35
N ASN A 155 -4.10 -16.26 -4.91
CA ASN A 155 -4.21 -15.22 -5.93
C ASN A 155 -4.90 -13.92 -5.46
N ASP A 156 -5.26 -13.78 -4.17
CA ASP A 156 -5.76 -12.53 -3.64
C ASP A 156 -4.68 -11.43 -3.65
N TYR A 157 -5.13 -10.19 -3.65
CA TYR A 157 -4.27 -9.01 -3.54
C TYR A 157 -4.43 -8.38 -2.16
N LEU A 158 -3.32 -8.21 -1.48
CA LEU A 158 -3.25 -7.50 -0.19
C LEU A 158 -2.42 -6.23 -0.37
N MET A 159 -3.01 -5.07 -0.19
CA MET A 159 -2.25 -3.81 -0.08
C MET A 159 -2.14 -3.40 1.39
N ILE A 160 -0.92 -3.08 1.81
CA ILE A 160 -0.63 -2.54 3.15
C ILE A 160 -0.05 -1.14 2.98
N LYS A 161 -0.70 -0.14 3.59
CA LYS A 161 -0.26 1.25 3.53
C LYS A 161 -0.41 1.98 4.86
N GLY A 162 0.63 2.71 5.24
CA GLY A 162 0.67 3.55 6.44
C GLY A 162 1.97 4.31 6.52
N SER A 163 2.10 5.21 7.48
CA SER A 163 3.37 5.89 7.76
C SER A 163 4.38 4.92 8.37
N ASN A 164 5.67 5.14 8.13
CA ASN A 164 6.75 4.24 8.54
C ASN A 164 6.72 3.89 10.03
N SER A 165 6.54 4.89 10.89
CA SER A 165 6.48 4.71 12.35
C SER A 165 5.24 3.94 12.86
N THR A 166 4.31 3.55 11.99
CA THR A 166 3.22 2.62 12.35
C THR A 166 3.70 1.17 12.55
N GLY A 167 4.94 0.86 12.16
CA GLY A 167 5.51 -0.49 12.22
C GLY A 167 5.09 -1.40 11.06
N LEU A 168 4.23 -0.95 10.16
CA LEU A 168 3.77 -1.73 9.01
C LEU A 168 4.90 -2.05 8.02
N ASN A 169 5.87 -1.13 7.87
CA ASN A 169 7.03 -1.35 7.00
C ASN A 169 7.90 -2.54 7.48
N LYS A 170 8.12 -2.63 8.80
CA LYS A 170 8.82 -3.80 9.36
C LYS A 170 8.04 -5.08 9.10
N LEU A 171 6.74 -5.06 9.34
CA LEU A 171 5.87 -6.22 9.12
C LEU A 171 5.91 -6.70 7.66
N THR A 172 5.75 -5.80 6.69
CA THR A 172 5.81 -6.16 5.26
C THR A 172 7.18 -6.70 4.85
N SER A 173 8.26 -6.11 5.39
CA SER A 173 9.61 -6.63 5.19
C SER A 173 9.77 -8.05 5.76
N ASP A 174 9.24 -8.32 6.95
CA ASP A 174 9.33 -9.65 7.58
C ASP A 174 8.48 -10.67 6.81
N ILE A 175 7.32 -10.30 6.30
CA ILE A 175 6.51 -11.14 5.41
C ILE A 175 7.29 -11.49 4.13
N LYS A 176 7.86 -10.48 3.44
CA LYS A 176 8.62 -10.68 2.19
C LYS A 176 9.86 -11.55 2.38
N LYS A 177 10.51 -11.47 3.53
CA LYS A 177 11.71 -12.28 3.88
C LYS A 177 11.38 -13.66 4.43
N GLY A 178 10.10 -14.03 4.54
CA GLY A 178 9.69 -15.32 5.12
C GLY A 178 9.99 -15.46 6.60
N LYS A 179 10.18 -14.34 7.34
CA LYS A 179 10.47 -14.35 8.77
C LYS A 179 9.23 -14.56 9.65
N ILE A 180 8.06 -14.55 9.07
CA ILE A 180 6.81 -14.87 9.76
C ILE A 180 6.71 -16.37 9.79
N ASN A 181 7.14 -16.97 10.89
CA ASN A 181 6.94 -18.39 11.13
C ASN A 181 5.44 -18.65 11.25
N ALA A 182 4.98 -19.72 10.58
CA ALA A 182 3.64 -20.23 10.76
C ALA A 182 3.49 -20.65 12.23
N LEU A 183 2.92 -19.77 13.05
CA LEU A 183 2.39 -20.14 14.37
C LEU A 183 1.16 -21.01 14.22
#